data_06fa3e649dd9e93c25d3fccef32b8c1b
#
_entry.id   06fa3e649dd9e93c25d3fccef32b8c1b
#
_cell.length_a   1.000
_cell.length_b   1.000
_cell.length_c   1.000
_cell.angle_alpha   90.00
_cell.angle_beta   90.00
_cell.angle_gamma   90.00
#
_symmetry.space_group_name_H-M   'P 1'
#
loop_
_entity.id
_entity.type
_entity.pdbx_description
1 polymer ?
#
loop_
_entity_poly.entity_id
_entity_poly.type
_entity_poly.pdbx_seq_one_letter_code
_entity_poly.pdbx_strand_id
1 'polypeptide(L)'
;MLTRRLFATAALAGVVALTGIAGTATAALAEAKELVYLTPGLDLAFWRYLSKGIENVATKGGYTYQALDSGNNAQTQLKNAKDAIARGVAGIIISPTDSSTAPAVLDLAKQANIPVVIADIGTDSGDYVSFIISDNYQGANGVGKALAEAMKAAGKQDGSVGIVGISQARLNGQARTKGFKDAMTEAGITKEAGLQQMQTYTADETFKFTQDMTTANPDMKGLFVQTDGPTLGALQAIKAARLTGDVLVAGFDGVPEFVPLLQSGELVVSGMQQPYLMGQESGRAMVDHLGGKTPEKKILVPIKIVTSKNIEQELPTIKETVFANEM
;
A
#
# COMPACT_ATOMS: atom_id res chain seq x y z
N MET A 1 97.18 23.93 -30.09
CA MET A 1 98.14 22.84 -29.74
C MET A 1 97.37 21.60 -29.39
N LEU A 2 97.75 20.55 -30.16
CA LEU A 2 97.70 19.11 -29.80
C LEU A 2 96.36 18.52 -29.28
N THR A 3 95.78 17.65 -29.88
CA THR A 3 95.97 16.33 -30.58
C THR A 3 95.15 15.22 -29.92
N ARG A 4 94.37 14.55 -30.81
CA ARG A 4 94.27 13.08 -30.87
C ARG A 4 93.54 12.38 -29.66
N ARG A 5 92.70 11.37 -29.83
CA ARG A 5 92.38 10.35 -30.84
C ARG A 5 91.08 9.61 -30.47
N LEU A 6 90.25 9.38 -31.39
CA LEU A 6 89.58 8.12 -31.74
C LEU A 6 89.65 6.93 -30.78
N PHE A 7 88.50 6.37 -30.45
CA PHE A 7 88.18 4.94 -30.67
C PHE A 7 86.67 4.72 -30.80
N ALA A 8 86.28 4.08 -31.83
CA ALA A 8 84.96 3.62 -32.13
C ALA A 8 84.70 2.25 -31.46
N THR A 9 83.56 2.03 -30.87
CA THR A 9 83.01 0.68 -30.64
C THR A 9 81.51 0.70 -30.86
N ALA A 10 81.11 -0.09 -31.84
CA ALA A 10 79.68 -0.32 -32.14
C ALA A 10 79.10 -1.24 -31.08
N ALA A 11 77.88 -0.89 -30.59
CA ALA A 11 77.04 -1.82 -29.85
C ALA A 11 75.62 -1.71 -30.36
N LEU A 12 75.07 -2.84 -30.76
CA LEU A 12 73.76 -3.05 -31.31
C LEU A 12 72.68 -2.53 -30.37
N ALA A 13 71.78 -1.71 -30.88
CA ALA A 13 70.57 -1.33 -30.21
C ALA A 13 69.46 -2.35 -30.51
N GLY A 14 69.10 -3.11 -29.48
CA GLY A 14 67.87 -3.88 -29.48
C GLY A 14 66.65 -2.99 -29.25
N VAL A 15 65.81 -2.80 -30.23
CA VAL A 15 64.49 -2.14 -30.09
C VAL A 15 63.54 -3.12 -29.47
N VAL A 16 63.28 -2.98 -28.18
CA VAL A 16 62.13 -3.63 -27.51
C VAL A 16 60.91 -2.75 -27.74
N ALA A 17 60.05 -3.19 -28.69
CA ALA A 17 58.75 -2.61 -28.86
C ALA A 17 57.84 -3.05 -27.68
N LEU A 18 57.67 -2.19 -26.67
CA LEU A 18 56.59 -2.33 -25.68
C LEU A 18 55.28 -1.98 -26.40
N THR A 19 54.58 -3.00 -26.90
CA THR A 19 53.15 -2.87 -27.22
C THR A 19 52.37 -2.75 -25.89
N GLY A 20 52.11 -1.51 -25.48
CA GLY A 20 51.18 -1.22 -24.39
C GLY A 20 49.77 -1.68 -24.79
N ILE A 21 49.33 -2.80 -24.24
CA ILE A 21 47.91 -3.17 -24.24
C ILE A 21 47.24 -2.16 -23.29
N ALA A 22 46.71 -1.08 -23.89
CA ALA A 22 45.73 -0.22 -23.18
C ALA A 22 44.47 -1.06 -22.98
N GLY A 23 44.45 -1.82 -21.89
CA GLY A 23 43.21 -2.40 -21.38
C GLY A 23 42.25 -1.27 -21.03
N THR A 24 41.30 -1.01 -21.90
CA THR A 24 40.11 -0.22 -21.53
C THR A 24 39.39 -1.01 -20.44
N ALA A 25 39.71 -0.70 -19.18
CA ALA A 25 38.86 -1.08 -18.07
C ALA A 25 37.53 -0.33 -18.28
N THR A 26 36.59 -0.96 -18.98
CA THR A 26 35.20 -0.61 -18.88
C THR A 26 34.84 -0.80 -17.40
N ALA A 27 34.83 0.31 -16.65
CA ALA A 27 34.20 0.31 -15.34
C ALA A 27 32.77 -0.19 -15.58
N ALA A 28 32.51 -1.45 -15.25
CA ALA A 28 31.15 -1.96 -15.17
C ALA A 28 30.48 -1.02 -14.16
N LEU A 29 29.57 -0.17 -14.64
CA LEU A 29 28.67 0.59 -13.78
C LEU A 29 28.07 -0.45 -12.84
N ALA A 30 28.34 -0.34 -11.56
CA ALA A 30 27.74 -1.22 -10.58
C ALA A 30 26.23 -1.16 -10.80
N GLU A 31 25.64 -2.30 -11.15
CA GLU A 31 24.22 -2.39 -11.40
C GLU A 31 23.45 -1.87 -10.18
N ALA A 32 22.53 -0.94 -10.40
CA ALA A 32 21.76 -0.36 -9.32
C ALA A 32 21.02 -1.48 -8.57
N LYS A 33 21.26 -1.61 -7.26
CA LYS A 33 20.70 -2.70 -6.45
C LYS A 33 19.70 -2.22 -5.40
N GLU A 34 19.32 -0.94 -5.42
CA GLU A 34 18.35 -0.40 -4.49
C GLU A 34 16.94 -0.45 -5.07
N LEU A 35 15.99 -1.00 -4.32
CA LEU A 35 14.55 -0.83 -4.53
C LEU A 35 13.98 0.14 -3.52
N VAL A 36 13.17 1.07 -3.99
CA VAL A 36 12.52 2.07 -3.14
C VAL A 36 11.02 1.88 -3.14
N TYR A 37 10.41 1.95 -1.96
CA TYR A 37 8.97 2.03 -1.81
C TYR A 37 8.56 3.44 -1.39
N LEU A 38 7.76 4.09 -2.23
CA LEU A 38 7.13 5.39 -1.94
C LEU A 38 5.77 5.13 -1.30
N THR A 39 5.67 5.28 0.02
CA THR A 39 4.45 5.01 0.78
C THR A 39 3.70 6.30 1.12
N PRO A 40 2.35 6.27 1.23
CA PRO A 40 1.58 7.40 1.75
C PRO A 40 1.96 7.75 3.19
N GLY A 41 2.15 6.73 4.06
CA GLY A 41 2.50 6.97 5.45
C GLY A 41 2.79 5.67 6.21
N LEU A 42 3.80 5.66 7.08
CA LEU A 42 4.18 4.50 7.89
C LEU A 42 3.52 4.51 9.29
N ASP A 43 2.71 5.49 9.59
CA ASP A 43 1.90 5.58 10.81
C ASP A 43 0.76 4.56 10.84
N LEU A 44 0.18 4.20 9.69
CA LEU A 44 -0.80 3.13 9.57
C LEU A 44 -0.15 1.75 9.42
N ALA A 45 -0.70 0.75 10.13
CA ALA A 45 -0.21 -0.62 10.12
C ALA A 45 -0.23 -1.23 8.71
N PHE A 46 -1.26 -0.93 7.91
CA PHE A 46 -1.40 -1.39 6.53
C PHE A 46 -0.14 -1.13 5.70
N TRP A 47 0.38 0.11 5.72
CA TRP A 47 1.56 0.47 4.93
C TRP A 47 2.84 -0.16 5.47
N ARG A 48 2.96 -0.34 6.80
CA ARG A 48 4.10 -1.05 7.40
C ARG A 48 4.12 -2.52 6.98
N TYR A 49 2.99 -3.20 6.99
CA TYR A 49 2.90 -4.61 6.56
C TYR A 49 3.18 -4.76 5.07
N LEU A 50 2.66 -3.86 4.22
CA LEU A 50 2.96 -3.85 2.79
C LEU A 50 4.46 -3.62 2.56
N SER A 51 5.06 -2.63 3.22
CA SER A 51 6.49 -2.34 3.19
C SER A 51 7.33 -3.57 3.56
N LYS A 52 6.96 -4.25 4.66
CA LYS A 52 7.65 -5.48 5.12
C LYS A 52 7.56 -6.62 4.11
N GLY A 53 6.42 -6.74 3.40
CA GLY A 53 6.24 -7.69 2.32
C GLY A 53 7.19 -7.42 1.14
N ILE A 54 7.31 -6.16 0.72
CA ILE A 54 8.24 -5.74 -0.33
C ILE A 54 9.69 -6.02 0.09
N GLU A 55 10.08 -5.60 1.28
CA GLU A 55 11.43 -5.78 1.84
C GLU A 55 11.85 -7.25 1.84
N ASN A 56 10.93 -8.13 2.28
CA ASN A 56 11.18 -9.57 2.33
C ASN A 56 11.56 -10.16 0.96
N VAL A 57 10.87 -9.72 -0.10
CA VAL A 57 11.15 -10.21 -1.47
C VAL A 57 12.37 -9.51 -2.07
N ALA A 58 12.51 -8.20 -1.89
CA ALA A 58 13.64 -7.41 -2.38
C ALA A 58 14.97 -7.95 -1.84
N THR A 59 15.08 -8.14 -0.53
CA THR A 59 16.29 -8.64 0.12
C THR A 59 16.64 -10.06 -0.27
N LYS A 60 15.65 -10.95 -0.41
CA LYS A 60 15.85 -12.30 -0.95
C LYS A 60 16.29 -12.30 -2.42
N GLY A 61 15.86 -11.30 -3.18
CA GLY A 61 16.28 -11.06 -4.56
C GLY A 61 17.67 -10.42 -4.70
N GLY A 62 18.36 -10.13 -3.59
CA GLY A 62 19.69 -9.52 -3.57
C GLY A 62 19.69 -7.99 -3.74
N TYR A 63 18.54 -7.34 -3.55
CA TYR A 63 18.38 -5.89 -3.57
C TYR A 63 18.46 -5.31 -2.16
N THR A 64 19.04 -4.12 -2.02
CA THR A 64 18.80 -3.26 -0.86
C THR A 64 17.43 -2.65 -0.95
N TYR A 65 16.84 -2.29 0.19
CA TYR A 65 15.47 -1.77 0.25
C TYR A 65 15.39 -0.54 1.13
N GLN A 66 14.59 0.44 0.70
CA GLN A 66 14.25 1.61 1.51
C GLN A 66 12.77 2.00 1.30
N ALA A 67 12.03 2.17 2.39
CA ALA A 67 10.73 2.82 2.36
C ALA A 67 10.89 4.33 2.62
N LEU A 68 10.25 5.15 1.81
CA LEU A 68 10.21 6.61 1.93
C LEU A 68 8.80 7.06 2.26
N ASP A 69 8.62 7.53 3.49
CA ASP A 69 7.35 8.04 3.99
C ASP A 69 7.02 9.39 3.37
N SER A 70 5.80 9.56 2.90
CA SER A 70 5.32 10.80 2.29
C SER A 70 4.45 11.64 3.24
N GLY A 71 4.12 11.14 4.44
CA GLY A 71 3.25 11.83 5.41
C GLY A 71 1.90 12.21 4.80
N ASN A 72 1.34 11.34 3.95
CA ASN A 72 0.11 11.55 3.18
C ASN A 72 0.12 12.85 2.33
N ASN A 73 1.30 13.31 1.92
CA ASN A 73 1.49 14.55 1.16
C ASN A 73 2.07 14.26 -0.23
N ALA A 74 1.34 14.64 -1.27
CA ALA A 74 1.69 14.40 -2.67
C ALA A 74 3.00 15.09 -3.08
N GLN A 75 3.28 16.30 -2.58
CA GLN A 75 4.51 17.01 -2.91
C GLN A 75 5.73 16.35 -2.26
N THR A 76 5.58 15.87 -1.02
CA THR A 76 6.61 15.07 -0.35
C THR A 76 6.88 13.77 -1.12
N GLN A 77 5.82 13.08 -1.58
CA GLN A 77 5.97 11.86 -2.37
C GLN A 77 6.70 12.13 -3.70
N LEU A 78 6.35 13.21 -4.39
CA LEU A 78 7.03 13.62 -5.63
C LEU A 78 8.51 13.96 -5.37
N LYS A 79 8.82 14.63 -4.24
CA LYS A 79 10.20 14.90 -3.83
C LYS A 79 10.95 13.59 -3.58
N ASN A 80 10.38 12.68 -2.82
CA ASN A 80 10.96 11.36 -2.54
C ASN A 80 11.24 10.58 -3.84
N ALA A 81 10.32 10.65 -4.82
CA ALA A 81 10.52 10.06 -6.14
C ALA A 81 11.72 10.66 -6.88
N LYS A 82 11.84 12.00 -6.90
CA LYS A 82 12.98 12.70 -7.52
C LYS A 82 14.31 12.32 -6.86
N ASP A 83 14.32 12.24 -5.54
CA ASP A 83 15.52 11.86 -4.77
C ASP A 83 15.92 10.38 -5.07
N ALA A 84 14.96 9.45 -5.15
CA ALA A 84 15.22 8.07 -5.55
C ALA A 84 15.75 7.97 -6.99
N ILE A 85 15.13 8.71 -7.93
CA ILE A 85 15.57 8.76 -9.34
C ILE A 85 17.00 9.32 -9.45
N ALA A 86 17.31 10.39 -8.71
CA ALA A 86 18.65 10.99 -8.72
C ALA A 86 19.73 10.04 -8.19
N ARG A 87 19.37 9.12 -7.28
CA ARG A 87 20.28 8.06 -6.80
C ARG A 87 20.46 6.91 -7.80
N GLY A 88 19.66 6.85 -8.86
CA GLY A 88 19.73 5.78 -9.85
C GLY A 88 19.28 4.43 -9.29
N VAL A 89 18.15 4.40 -8.57
CA VAL A 89 17.60 3.15 -8.01
C VAL A 89 17.22 2.16 -9.11
N ALA A 90 17.27 0.86 -8.82
CA ALA A 90 16.93 -0.19 -9.77
C ALA A 90 15.44 -0.19 -10.13
N GLY A 91 14.57 0.16 -9.19
CA GLY A 91 13.14 0.22 -9.39
C GLY A 91 12.41 0.94 -8.26
N ILE A 92 11.24 1.43 -8.57
CA ILE A 92 10.35 2.11 -7.62
C ILE A 92 9.07 1.30 -7.49
N ILE A 93 8.66 1.03 -6.25
CA ILE A 93 7.32 0.57 -5.92
C ILE A 93 6.60 1.75 -5.29
N ILE A 94 5.37 2.04 -5.69
CA ILE A 94 4.63 3.20 -5.20
C ILE A 94 3.21 2.83 -4.80
N SER A 95 2.80 3.27 -3.62
CA SER A 95 1.39 3.49 -3.29
C SER A 95 1.14 4.99 -3.34
N PRO A 96 0.44 5.51 -4.35
CA PRO A 96 0.24 6.96 -4.47
C PRO A 96 -0.53 7.54 -3.29
N THR A 97 -0.29 8.80 -2.94
CA THR A 97 -1.14 9.51 -1.95
C THR A 97 -2.57 9.66 -2.45
N ASP A 98 -2.74 9.85 -3.75
CA ASP A 98 -4.01 9.76 -4.49
C ASP A 98 -3.76 9.39 -5.95
N SER A 99 -4.83 9.01 -6.68
CA SER A 99 -4.71 8.50 -8.05
C SER A 99 -4.32 9.56 -9.08
N SER A 100 -4.62 10.83 -8.81
CA SER A 100 -4.35 11.95 -9.73
C SER A 100 -2.90 12.44 -9.66
N THR A 101 -2.19 12.19 -8.57
CA THR A 101 -0.79 12.61 -8.38
C THR A 101 0.22 11.58 -8.90
N ALA A 102 -0.19 10.32 -9.02
CA ALA A 102 0.67 9.24 -9.50
C ALA A 102 1.28 9.48 -10.89
N PRO A 103 0.56 10.04 -11.90
CA PRO A 103 1.11 10.25 -13.24
C PRO A 103 2.42 11.03 -13.25
N ALA A 104 2.55 12.07 -12.40
CA ALA A 104 3.77 12.86 -12.32
C ALA A 104 5.01 12.05 -11.90
N VAL A 105 4.83 11.09 -10.97
CA VAL A 105 5.91 10.19 -10.56
C VAL A 105 6.25 9.20 -11.67
N LEU A 106 5.21 8.62 -12.31
CA LEU A 106 5.38 7.66 -13.40
C LEU A 106 6.14 8.27 -14.59
N ASP A 107 5.80 9.51 -14.97
CA ASP A 107 6.46 10.23 -16.05
C ASP A 107 7.95 10.51 -15.76
N LEU A 108 8.27 10.94 -14.53
CA LEU A 108 9.65 11.15 -14.11
C LEU A 108 10.46 9.86 -14.14
N ALA A 109 9.92 8.77 -13.61
CA ALA A 109 10.58 7.47 -13.59
C ALA A 109 10.79 6.95 -15.03
N LYS A 110 9.78 7.10 -15.91
CA LYS A 110 9.87 6.74 -17.32
C LYS A 110 10.99 7.50 -18.05
N GLN A 111 11.11 8.81 -17.84
CA GLN A 111 12.19 9.62 -18.42
C GLN A 111 13.58 9.17 -17.96
N ALA A 112 13.67 8.63 -16.76
CA ALA A 112 14.90 8.09 -16.19
C ALA A 112 15.13 6.59 -16.52
N ASN A 113 14.22 5.94 -17.26
CA ASN A 113 14.21 4.50 -17.52
C ASN A 113 14.20 3.64 -16.25
N ILE A 114 13.53 4.12 -15.18
CA ILE A 114 13.35 3.36 -13.93
C ILE A 114 11.96 2.73 -13.94
N PRO A 115 11.86 1.38 -13.83
CA PRO A 115 10.58 0.69 -13.78
C PRO A 115 9.79 1.02 -12.52
N VAL A 116 8.46 1.10 -12.65
CA VAL A 116 7.56 1.36 -11.52
C VAL A 116 6.52 0.24 -11.40
N VAL A 117 6.34 -0.26 -10.20
CA VAL A 117 5.22 -1.12 -9.80
C VAL A 117 4.29 -0.31 -8.89
N ILE A 118 2.99 -0.38 -9.14
CA ILE A 118 1.97 0.30 -8.32
C ILE A 118 1.36 -0.72 -7.35
N ALA A 119 1.19 -0.32 -6.08
CA ALA A 119 0.57 -1.12 -5.04
C ALA A 119 -0.61 -0.37 -4.41
N ASP A 120 -1.73 -1.05 -4.24
CA ASP A 120 -2.98 -0.65 -3.57
C ASP A 120 -3.73 0.52 -4.21
N ILE A 121 -3.18 1.73 -4.18
CA ILE A 121 -3.81 2.92 -4.75
C ILE A 121 -3.40 3.05 -6.21
N GLY A 122 -4.37 3.08 -7.11
CA GLY A 122 -4.16 3.17 -8.55
C GLY A 122 -3.71 4.54 -9.04
N THR A 123 -3.65 4.67 -10.35
CA THR A 123 -3.31 5.91 -11.08
C THR A 123 -4.38 6.20 -12.10
N ASP A 124 -4.59 7.49 -12.39
CA ASP A 124 -5.50 7.92 -13.46
C ASP A 124 -4.90 7.70 -14.86
N SER A 125 -3.57 7.70 -14.98
CA SER A 125 -2.87 7.48 -16.24
C SER A 125 -1.38 7.16 -16.01
N GLY A 126 -0.64 6.89 -17.10
CA GLY A 126 0.80 6.64 -17.09
C GLY A 126 1.18 5.18 -17.26
N ASP A 127 2.46 4.94 -17.52
CA ASP A 127 3.01 3.61 -17.75
C ASP A 127 3.63 3.04 -16.46
N TYR A 128 3.38 1.77 -16.21
CA TYR A 128 3.94 1.02 -15.09
C TYR A 128 4.14 -0.45 -15.47
N VAL A 129 4.93 -1.17 -14.70
CA VAL A 129 5.20 -2.61 -14.91
C VAL A 129 3.97 -3.44 -14.55
N SER A 130 3.51 -3.32 -13.31
CA SER A 130 2.39 -4.09 -12.77
C SER A 130 1.62 -3.24 -11.75
N PHE A 131 0.34 -3.55 -11.57
CA PHE A 131 -0.52 -2.96 -10.54
C PHE A 131 -1.09 -4.05 -9.64
N ILE A 132 -0.66 -4.06 -8.39
CA ILE A 132 -1.11 -4.99 -7.36
C ILE A 132 -2.20 -4.31 -6.54
N ILE A 133 -3.41 -4.86 -6.55
CA ILE A 133 -4.60 -4.27 -5.94
C ILE A 133 -5.52 -5.34 -5.37
N SER A 134 -6.29 -4.98 -4.35
CA SER A 134 -7.46 -5.77 -3.92
C SER A 134 -8.72 -5.38 -4.67
N ASP A 135 -9.68 -6.28 -4.80
CA ASP A 135 -11.01 -5.95 -5.32
C ASP A 135 -11.82 -5.19 -4.26
N ASN A 136 -11.54 -3.89 -4.17
CA ASN A 136 -12.13 -3.01 -3.15
C ASN A 136 -13.65 -2.90 -3.27
N TYR A 137 -14.21 -2.99 -4.49
CA TYR A 137 -15.65 -2.98 -4.67
C TYR A 137 -16.28 -4.24 -4.09
N GLN A 138 -15.80 -5.42 -4.48
CA GLN A 138 -16.34 -6.69 -3.99
C GLN A 138 -16.10 -6.86 -2.48
N GLY A 139 -14.92 -6.44 -1.98
CA GLY A 139 -14.64 -6.46 -0.56
C GLY A 139 -15.64 -5.61 0.25
N ALA A 140 -15.85 -4.36 -0.14
CA ALA A 140 -16.80 -3.49 0.53
C ALA A 140 -18.27 -3.92 0.33
N ASN A 141 -18.61 -4.50 -0.83
CA ASN A 141 -19.93 -5.12 -1.04
C ASN A 141 -20.15 -6.30 -0.08
N GLY A 142 -19.13 -7.16 0.11
CA GLY A 142 -19.19 -8.24 1.10
C GLY A 142 -19.35 -7.73 2.54
N VAL A 143 -18.63 -6.66 2.91
CA VAL A 143 -18.79 -5.99 4.22
C VAL A 143 -20.22 -5.45 4.38
N GLY A 144 -20.75 -4.76 3.37
CA GLY A 144 -22.11 -4.23 3.39
C GLY A 144 -23.16 -5.33 3.55
N LYS A 145 -23.03 -6.45 2.83
CA LYS A 145 -23.90 -7.62 2.98
C LYS A 145 -23.89 -8.18 4.40
N ALA A 146 -22.70 -8.37 4.95
CA ALA A 146 -22.57 -8.90 6.32
C ALA A 146 -23.14 -7.93 7.39
N LEU A 147 -22.91 -6.62 7.24
CA LEU A 147 -23.51 -5.61 8.12
C LEU A 147 -25.03 -5.60 7.97
N ALA A 148 -25.57 -5.64 6.75
CA ALA A 148 -27.01 -5.66 6.51
C ALA A 148 -27.69 -6.90 7.12
N GLU A 149 -27.05 -8.08 7.00
CA GLU A 149 -27.52 -9.30 7.66
C GLU A 149 -27.56 -9.13 9.18
N ALA A 150 -26.50 -8.57 9.79
CA ALA A 150 -26.43 -8.32 11.22
C ALA A 150 -27.49 -7.30 11.67
N MET A 151 -27.71 -6.22 10.90
CA MET A 151 -28.75 -5.23 11.18
C MET A 151 -30.14 -5.87 11.15
N LYS A 152 -30.44 -6.71 10.14
CA LYS A 152 -31.71 -7.43 10.05
C LYS A 152 -31.90 -8.40 11.21
N ALA A 153 -30.89 -9.17 11.56
CA ALA A 153 -30.93 -10.10 12.69
C ALA A 153 -31.17 -9.39 14.02
N ALA A 154 -30.71 -8.15 14.17
CA ALA A 154 -30.91 -7.31 15.35
C ALA A 154 -32.19 -6.46 15.30
N GLY A 155 -33.02 -6.53 14.23
CA GLY A 155 -34.21 -5.69 14.06
C GLY A 155 -33.92 -4.21 13.83
N LYS A 156 -32.75 -3.90 13.22
CA LYS A 156 -32.21 -2.53 13.03
C LYS A 156 -32.21 -2.05 11.59
N GLN A 157 -32.82 -2.80 10.67
CA GLN A 157 -32.81 -2.53 9.22
C GLN A 157 -33.49 -1.20 8.83
N ASP A 158 -34.31 -0.63 9.71
CA ASP A 158 -34.99 0.64 9.45
C ASP A 158 -34.16 1.86 9.86
N GLY A 159 -33.00 1.65 10.50
CA GLY A 159 -32.07 2.71 10.89
C GLY A 159 -31.21 3.23 9.75
N SER A 160 -30.64 4.42 9.92
CA SER A 160 -29.70 4.97 8.96
C SER A 160 -28.27 4.39 9.12
N VAL A 161 -27.47 4.49 8.04
CA VAL A 161 -26.10 3.96 7.99
C VAL A 161 -25.13 5.06 7.61
N GLY A 162 -24.08 5.23 8.42
CA GLY A 162 -23.02 6.18 8.20
C GLY A 162 -21.79 5.54 7.57
N ILE A 163 -20.96 6.36 6.90
CA ILE A 163 -19.67 5.98 6.36
C ILE A 163 -18.61 6.97 6.84
N VAL A 164 -17.56 6.47 7.48
CA VAL A 164 -16.30 7.21 7.64
C VAL A 164 -15.31 6.64 6.63
N GLY A 165 -15.10 7.41 5.56
CA GLY A 165 -14.43 6.96 4.35
C GLY A 165 -13.00 7.48 4.24
N ILE A 166 -12.16 6.71 3.55
CA ILE A 166 -10.91 7.22 3.01
C ILE A 166 -11.19 8.23 1.90
N SER A 167 -10.17 9.01 1.53
CA SER A 167 -10.30 10.05 0.49
C SER A 167 -10.96 9.53 -0.79
N GLN A 168 -11.96 10.25 -1.29
CA GLN A 168 -12.60 9.93 -2.59
C GLN A 168 -11.78 10.41 -3.80
N ALA A 169 -10.61 11.04 -3.59
CA ALA A 169 -9.59 11.24 -4.62
C ALA A 169 -8.81 9.93 -4.92
N ARG A 170 -9.04 8.88 -4.13
CA ARG A 170 -8.46 7.55 -4.34
C ARG A 170 -9.48 6.62 -5.01
N LEU A 171 -9.09 5.96 -6.09
CA LEU A 171 -9.97 5.01 -6.80
C LEU A 171 -10.45 3.86 -5.89
N ASN A 172 -9.61 3.37 -4.99
CA ASN A 172 -10.02 2.36 -4.01
C ASN A 172 -11.06 2.90 -3.00
N GLY A 173 -10.97 4.18 -2.60
CA GLY A 173 -11.96 4.84 -1.76
C GLY A 173 -13.33 4.93 -2.43
N GLN A 174 -13.37 5.34 -3.69
CA GLN A 174 -14.59 5.35 -4.50
C GLN A 174 -15.19 3.94 -4.62
N ALA A 175 -14.35 2.93 -4.90
CA ALA A 175 -14.79 1.55 -5.04
C ALA A 175 -15.37 0.99 -3.72
N ARG A 176 -14.73 1.25 -2.57
CA ARG A 176 -15.25 0.86 -1.23
C ARG A 176 -16.61 1.50 -0.96
N THR A 177 -16.70 2.81 -1.16
CA THR A 177 -17.96 3.55 -0.95
C THR A 177 -19.08 3.00 -1.82
N LYS A 178 -18.82 2.80 -3.11
CA LYS A 178 -19.81 2.29 -4.06
C LYS A 178 -20.23 0.86 -3.70
N GLY A 179 -19.29 -0.06 -3.49
CA GLY A 179 -19.58 -1.46 -3.20
C GLY A 179 -20.41 -1.63 -1.93
N PHE A 180 -20.10 -0.87 -0.88
CA PHE A 180 -20.86 -0.86 0.36
C PHE A 180 -22.28 -0.33 0.18
N LYS A 181 -22.46 0.82 -0.49
CA LYS A 181 -23.77 1.42 -0.73
C LYS A 181 -24.66 0.52 -1.59
N ASP A 182 -24.08 -0.11 -2.61
CA ASP A 182 -24.83 -1.06 -3.46
C ASP A 182 -25.35 -2.24 -2.62
N ALA A 183 -24.53 -2.81 -1.73
CA ALA A 183 -24.95 -3.91 -0.87
C ALA A 183 -26.06 -3.50 0.13
N MET A 184 -25.95 -2.30 0.71
CA MET A 184 -27.00 -1.78 1.60
C MET A 184 -28.31 -1.55 0.85
N THR A 185 -28.24 -1.02 -0.36
CA THR A 185 -29.40 -0.81 -1.24
C THR A 185 -30.06 -2.14 -1.63
N GLU A 186 -29.27 -3.14 -2.05
CA GLU A 186 -29.73 -4.51 -2.34
C GLU A 186 -30.46 -5.14 -1.14
N ALA A 187 -29.98 -4.83 0.08
CA ALA A 187 -30.60 -5.31 1.30
C ALA A 187 -31.87 -4.54 1.73
N GLY A 188 -32.21 -3.44 1.03
CA GLY A 188 -33.36 -2.58 1.35
C GLY A 188 -33.06 -1.57 2.48
N ILE A 189 -31.80 -1.40 2.87
CA ILE A 189 -31.36 -0.42 3.87
C ILE A 189 -30.84 0.82 3.14
N THR A 190 -31.70 1.82 2.96
CA THR A 190 -31.44 2.97 2.06
C THR A 190 -31.30 4.31 2.78
N LYS A 191 -31.53 4.34 4.11
CA LYS A 191 -31.32 5.57 4.88
C LYS A 191 -29.85 5.81 5.13
N GLU A 192 -29.33 6.95 4.66
CA GLU A 192 -27.95 7.34 4.83
C GLU A 192 -27.80 8.37 5.97
N ALA A 193 -26.89 8.14 6.91
CA ALA A 193 -26.46 9.13 7.89
C ALA A 193 -25.34 10.04 7.37
N GLY A 194 -24.86 9.77 6.14
CA GLY A 194 -23.86 10.55 5.43
C GLY A 194 -22.48 9.89 5.33
N LEU A 195 -21.59 10.58 4.63
CA LEU A 195 -20.19 10.21 4.43
C LEU A 195 -19.28 11.32 4.97
N GLN A 196 -18.41 10.98 5.94
CA GLN A 196 -17.31 11.82 6.38
C GLN A 196 -15.99 11.29 5.79
N GLN A 197 -15.17 12.16 5.17
CA GLN A 197 -13.91 11.76 4.60
C GLN A 197 -12.75 12.11 5.53
N MET A 198 -11.96 11.11 5.91
CA MET A 198 -10.76 11.30 6.71
C MET A 198 -9.71 12.14 5.97
N GLN A 199 -9.02 12.98 6.72
CA GLN A 199 -7.91 13.80 6.25
C GLN A 199 -6.58 13.35 6.89
N THR A 200 -6.61 13.06 8.19
CA THR A 200 -5.42 12.69 8.97
C THR A 200 -5.30 11.19 9.22
N TYR A 201 -6.37 10.42 8.97
CA TYR A 201 -6.41 8.97 9.17
C TYR A 201 -6.09 8.53 10.61
N THR A 202 -6.44 9.36 11.59
CA THR A 202 -6.22 9.08 13.01
C THR A 202 -7.48 8.55 13.70
N ALA A 203 -7.29 7.81 14.80
CA ALA A 203 -8.39 7.36 15.64
C ALA A 203 -9.17 8.55 16.25
N ASP A 204 -8.48 9.63 16.60
CA ASP A 204 -9.10 10.85 17.16
C ASP A 204 -10.03 11.55 16.15
N GLU A 205 -9.60 11.64 14.86
CA GLU A 205 -10.43 12.18 13.80
C GLU A 205 -11.71 11.35 13.62
N THR A 206 -11.58 10.04 13.58
CA THR A 206 -12.72 9.13 13.39
C THR A 206 -13.62 9.09 14.62
N PHE A 207 -13.04 9.17 15.81
CA PHE A 207 -13.81 9.33 17.05
C PHE A 207 -14.74 10.55 16.96
N LYS A 208 -14.20 11.70 16.58
CA LYS A 208 -14.97 12.94 16.43
C LYS A 208 -16.06 12.81 15.35
N PHE A 209 -15.71 12.31 14.16
CA PHE A 209 -16.68 12.11 13.08
C PHE A 209 -17.83 11.19 13.51
N THR A 210 -17.52 10.12 14.25
CA THR A 210 -18.53 9.20 14.77
C THR A 210 -19.44 9.85 15.78
N GLN A 211 -18.91 10.67 16.71
CA GLN A 211 -19.72 11.46 17.66
C GLN A 211 -20.64 12.42 16.91
N ASP A 212 -20.11 13.17 15.95
CA ASP A 212 -20.89 14.14 15.17
C ASP A 212 -22.02 13.44 14.40
N MET A 213 -21.70 12.29 13.76
CA MET A 213 -22.70 11.51 13.00
C MET A 213 -23.79 10.92 13.87
N THR A 214 -23.44 10.34 15.02
CA THR A 214 -24.44 9.77 15.96
C THR A 214 -25.31 10.84 16.59
N THR A 215 -24.77 12.04 16.84
CA THR A 215 -25.52 13.18 17.38
C THR A 215 -26.49 13.74 16.32
N ALA A 216 -26.04 13.87 15.08
CA ALA A 216 -26.85 14.40 13.99
C ALA A 216 -27.92 13.41 13.50
N ASN A 217 -27.70 12.10 13.68
CA ASN A 217 -28.57 11.04 13.20
C ASN A 217 -28.90 10.06 14.36
N PRO A 218 -29.85 10.38 15.26
CA PRO A 218 -30.20 9.52 16.39
C PRO A 218 -30.78 8.15 15.98
N ASP A 219 -31.25 8.02 14.74
CA ASP A 219 -31.72 6.78 14.14
C ASP A 219 -30.61 5.93 13.49
N MET A 220 -29.35 6.36 13.56
CA MET A 220 -28.22 5.60 13.01
C MET A 220 -28.05 4.26 13.72
N LYS A 221 -28.01 3.16 12.95
CA LYS A 221 -27.88 1.78 13.44
C LYS A 221 -26.73 1.02 12.80
N GLY A 222 -26.11 1.57 11.78
CA GLY A 222 -24.93 1.00 11.14
C GLY A 222 -23.86 2.06 10.87
N LEU A 223 -22.60 1.67 10.98
CA LEU A 223 -21.44 2.49 10.63
C LEU A 223 -20.41 1.66 9.91
N PHE A 224 -19.96 2.12 8.75
CA PHE A 224 -18.84 1.55 8.02
C PHE A 224 -17.62 2.48 8.08
N VAL A 225 -16.48 1.97 8.57
CA VAL A 225 -15.20 2.68 8.60
C VAL A 225 -14.24 2.00 7.63
N GLN A 226 -13.71 2.77 6.67
CA GLN A 226 -13.04 2.22 5.49
C GLN A 226 -11.53 1.93 5.66
N THR A 227 -11.01 1.82 6.88
CA THR A 227 -9.60 1.45 7.14
C THR A 227 -9.39 0.98 8.59
N ASP A 228 -8.17 0.53 8.91
CA ASP A 228 -7.77 -0.18 10.14
C ASP A 228 -7.82 0.67 11.45
N GLY A 229 -6.72 1.34 11.82
CA GLY A 229 -6.62 2.09 13.09
C GLY A 229 -7.77 3.06 13.36
N PRO A 230 -8.25 3.84 12.37
CA PRO A 230 -9.43 4.69 12.51
C PRO A 230 -10.71 3.96 12.95
N THR A 231 -10.91 2.68 12.58
CA THR A 231 -12.05 1.89 13.08
C THR A 231 -12.06 1.78 14.59
N LEU A 232 -10.89 1.71 15.23
CA LEU A 232 -10.79 1.67 16.71
C LEU A 232 -11.30 2.98 17.34
N GLY A 233 -11.04 4.13 16.70
CA GLY A 233 -11.58 5.42 17.14
C GLY A 233 -13.10 5.49 17.07
N ALA A 234 -13.68 4.95 15.99
CA ALA A 234 -15.14 4.86 15.87
C ALA A 234 -15.77 3.96 16.94
N LEU A 235 -15.20 2.79 17.21
CA LEU A 235 -15.65 1.89 18.28
C LEU A 235 -15.57 2.56 19.66
N GLN A 236 -14.51 3.33 19.93
CA GLN A 236 -14.39 4.11 21.17
C GLN A 236 -15.47 5.18 21.28
N ALA A 237 -15.81 5.88 20.19
CA ALA A 237 -16.89 6.88 20.19
C ALA A 237 -18.26 6.24 20.46
N ILE A 238 -18.56 5.11 19.81
CA ILE A 238 -19.78 4.32 20.03
C ILE A 238 -19.88 3.89 21.50
N LYS A 239 -18.78 3.41 22.07
CA LYS A 239 -18.72 3.03 23.50
C LYS A 239 -18.91 4.21 24.43
N ALA A 240 -18.26 5.34 24.18
CA ALA A 240 -18.39 6.58 24.95
C ALA A 240 -19.83 7.12 24.94
N ALA A 241 -20.52 7.01 23.81
CA ALA A 241 -21.92 7.37 23.64
C ALA A 241 -22.90 6.33 24.22
N ARG A 242 -22.43 5.19 24.76
CA ARG A 242 -23.23 4.07 25.25
C ARG A 242 -24.14 3.45 24.18
N LEU A 243 -23.67 3.43 22.94
CA LEU A 243 -24.36 2.89 21.76
C LEU A 243 -23.84 1.51 21.34
N THR A 244 -22.98 0.88 22.14
CA THR A 244 -22.45 -0.47 21.86
C THR A 244 -23.60 -1.46 21.74
N GLY A 245 -23.64 -2.18 20.61
CA GLY A 245 -24.72 -3.08 20.26
C GLY A 245 -25.97 -2.36 19.71
N ASP A 246 -26.15 -1.07 19.91
CA ASP A 246 -27.20 -0.28 19.27
C ASP A 246 -26.81 0.22 17.87
N VAL A 247 -25.59 0.71 17.72
CA VAL A 247 -24.98 0.99 16.43
C VAL A 247 -23.99 -0.12 16.12
N LEU A 248 -24.19 -0.84 15.01
CA LEU A 248 -23.36 -1.93 14.54
C LEU A 248 -22.22 -1.39 13.69
N VAL A 249 -20.97 -1.73 14.04
CA VAL A 249 -19.77 -1.21 13.35
C VAL A 249 -19.17 -2.26 12.43
N ALA A 250 -18.92 -1.86 11.19
CA ALA A 250 -18.18 -2.61 10.19
C ALA A 250 -16.86 -1.89 9.88
N GLY A 251 -15.77 -2.65 9.77
CA GLY A 251 -14.45 -2.16 9.44
C GLY A 251 -13.98 -2.57 8.05
N PHE A 252 -12.81 -2.07 7.70
CA PHE A 252 -12.04 -2.51 6.54
C PHE A 252 -10.57 -2.57 6.92
N ASP A 253 -9.76 -3.33 6.15
CA ASP A 253 -8.39 -3.66 6.52
C ASP A 253 -8.34 -4.48 7.84
N GLY A 254 -7.21 -4.49 8.53
CA GLY A 254 -7.12 -5.23 9.78
C GLY A 254 -5.85 -4.94 10.55
N VAL A 255 -6.02 -4.92 11.87
CA VAL A 255 -4.94 -4.88 12.87
C VAL A 255 -5.18 -5.98 13.89
N PRO A 256 -4.15 -6.42 14.64
CA PRO A 256 -4.31 -7.47 15.65
C PRO A 256 -5.45 -7.22 16.65
N GLU A 257 -5.71 -5.96 16.99
CA GLU A 257 -6.80 -5.55 17.89
C GLU A 257 -8.21 -5.90 17.36
N PHE A 258 -8.36 -6.11 16.05
CA PHE A 258 -9.65 -6.51 15.47
C PHE A 258 -10.02 -7.94 15.84
N VAL A 259 -9.06 -8.82 16.14
CA VAL A 259 -9.32 -10.23 16.44
C VAL A 259 -10.28 -10.38 17.63
N PRO A 260 -9.97 -9.87 18.84
CA PRO A 260 -10.90 -9.96 19.97
C PRO A 260 -12.22 -9.20 19.73
N LEU A 261 -12.21 -8.11 18.97
CA LEU A 261 -13.42 -7.34 18.67
C LEU A 261 -14.37 -8.09 17.72
N LEU A 262 -13.83 -8.82 16.75
CA LEU A 262 -14.62 -9.71 15.88
C LEU A 262 -15.13 -10.93 16.65
N GLN A 263 -14.31 -11.54 17.52
CA GLN A 263 -14.71 -12.67 18.36
C GLN A 263 -15.87 -12.32 19.28
N SER A 264 -15.83 -11.12 19.90
CA SER A 264 -16.90 -10.63 20.78
C SER A 264 -18.13 -10.11 20.02
N GLY A 265 -18.00 -9.80 18.71
CA GLY A 265 -19.05 -9.15 17.90
C GLY A 265 -19.16 -7.64 18.13
N GLU A 266 -18.25 -7.01 18.87
CA GLU A 266 -18.17 -5.54 19.00
C GLU A 266 -17.84 -4.89 17.67
N LEU A 267 -16.94 -5.52 16.87
CA LEU A 267 -16.77 -5.30 15.44
C LEU A 267 -17.53 -6.42 14.70
N VAL A 268 -18.56 -6.06 13.95
CA VAL A 268 -19.46 -7.06 13.32
C VAL A 268 -18.76 -7.79 12.15
N VAL A 269 -18.01 -7.06 11.36
CA VAL A 269 -17.32 -7.52 10.17
C VAL A 269 -16.15 -6.63 9.84
N SER A 270 -15.09 -7.19 9.27
CA SER A 270 -14.06 -6.44 8.54
C SER A 270 -13.75 -7.06 7.20
N GLY A 271 -13.58 -6.22 6.17
CA GLY A 271 -13.04 -6.60 4.87
C GLY A 271 -11.52 -6.52 4.91
N MET A 272 -10.86 -7.59 5.35
CA MET A 272 -9.42 -7.59 5.55
C MET A 272 -8.69 -7.73 4.22
N GLN A 273 -8.02 -6.68 3.77
CA GLN A 273 -6.99 -6.77 2.75
C GLN A 273 -5.80 -7.56 3.29
N GLN A 274 -4.91 -7.98 2.42
CA GLN A 274 -3.72 -8.75 2.78
C GLN A 274 -2.45 -7.96 2.42
N PRO A 275 -2.13 -6.88 3.16
CA PRO A 275 -1.07 -5.94 2.79
C PRO A 275 0.32 -6.60 2.73
N TYR A 276 0.63 -7.55 3.60
CA TYR A 276 1.90 -8.26 3.53
C TYR A 276 2.03 -9.08 2.24
N LEU A 277 0.99 -9.83 1.87
CA LEU A 277 0.94 -10.56 0.60
C LEU A 277 1.00 -9.61 -0.59
N MET A 278 0.26 -8.49 -0.53
CA MET A 278 0.30 -7.45 -1.57
C MET A 278 1.71 -6.87 -1.74
N GLY A 279 2.42 -6.66 -0.64
CA GLY A 279 3.82 -6.23 -0.65
C GLY A 279 4.74 -7.28 -1.29
N GLN A 280 4.54 -8.56 -0.96
CA GLN A 280 5.29 -9.66 -1.56
C GLN A 280 5.05 -9.74 -3.08
N GLU A 281 3.81 -9.62 -3.55
CA GLU A 281 3.50 -9.63 -4.98
C GLU A 281 4.08 -8.40 -5.70
N SER A 282 4.07 -7.21 -5.05
CA SER A 282 4.69 -6.00 -5.59
C SER A 282 6.22 -6.15 -5.73
N GLY A 283 6.86 -6.67 -4.69
CA GLY A 283 8.29 -6.97 -4.72
C GLY A 283 8.63 -8.02 -5.77
N ARG A 284 7.83 -9.08 -5.89
CA ARG A 284 8.00 -10.15 -6.88
C ARG A 284 7.88 -9.63 -8.30
N ALA A 285 6.84 -8.83 -8.58
CA ALA A 285 6.65 -8.22 -9.89
C ALA A 285 7.86 -7.34 -10.28
N MET A 286 8.41 -6.57 -9.34
CA MET A 286 9.60 -5.76 -9.60
C MET A 286 10.84 -6.62 -9.83
N VAL A 287 11.13 -7.58 -8.96
CA VAL A 287 12.32 -8.47 -9.08
C VAL A 287 12.25 -9.30 -10.36
N ASP A 288 11.09 -9.84 -10.70
CA ASP A 288 10.89 -10.60 -11.94
C ASP A 288 11.11 -9.73 -13.18
N HIS A 289 10.60 -8.48 -13.18
CA HIS A 289 10.82 -7.53 -14.27
C HIS A 289 12.31 -7.21 -14.46
N LEU A 290 13.01 -6.91 -13.38
CA LEU A 290 14.46 -6.63 -13.40
C LEU A 290 15.28 -7.86 -13.83
N GLY A 291 14.77 -9.05 -13.57
CA GLY A 291 15.31 -10.34 -14.06
C GLY A 291 14.94 -10.67 -15.51
N GLY A 292 14.29 -9.76 -16.24
CA GLY A 292 13.93 -9.94 -17.66
C GLY A 292 12.62 -10.70 -17.91
N LYS A 293 11.81 -10.96 -16.86
CA LYS A 293 10.48 -11.55 -17.01
C LYS A 293 9.44 -10.45 -17.24
N THR A 294 8.27 -10.83 -17.73
CA THR A 294 7.11 -9.94 -17.91
C THR A 294 6.04 -10.29 -16.89
N PRO A 295 5.91 -9.55 -15.79
CA PRO A 295 4.82 -9.75 -14.82
C PRO A 295 3.46 -9.47 -15.43
N GLU A 296 2.40 -10.02 -14.81
CA GLU A 296 1.03 -9.66 -15.15
C GLU A 296 0.80 -8.17 -14.93
N LYS A 297 0.08 -7.52 -15.86
CA LYS A 297 -0.20 -6.07 -15.79
C LYS A 297 -1.01 -5.69 -14.57
N LYS A 298 -1.89 -6.58 -14.10
CA LYS A 298 -2.73 -6.39 -12.90
C LYS A 298 -2.82 -7.70 -12.12
N ILE A 299 -2.45 -7.63 -10.84
CA ILE A 299 -2.53 -8.75 -9.91
C ILE A 299 -3.56 -8.42 -8.84
N LEU A 300 -4.59 -9.27 -8.72
CA LEU A 300 -5.63 -9.11 -7.70
C LEU A 300 -5.28 -9.92 -6.45
N VAL A 301 -5.20 -9.26 -5.31
CA VAL A 301 -5.05 -9.89 -3.99
C VAL A 301 -6.44 -9.97 -3.34
N PRO A 302 -6.92 -11.17 -2.95
CA PRO A 302 -8.25 -11.34 -2.39
C PRO A 302 -8.46 -10.58 -1.08
N ILE A 303 -9.67 -10.08 -0.87
CA ILE A 303 -10.11 -9.53 0.43
C ILE A 303 -10.85 -10.63 1.20
N LYS A 304 -10.53 -10.77 2.49
CA LYS A 304 -11.20 -11.71 3.39
C LYS A 304 -12.33 -11.00 4.12
N ILE A 305 -13.57 -11.48 3.98
CA ILE A 305 -14.70 -11.00 4.77
C ILE A 305 -14.71 -11.78 6.08
N VAL A 306 -14.33 -11.10 7.16
CA VAL A 306 -14.10 -11.72 8.47
C VAL A 306 -15.15 -11.24 9.47
N THR A 307 -15.80 -12.19 10.12
CA THR A 307 -16.83 -11.99 11.14
C THR A 307 -16.55 -12.91 12.34
N SER A 308 -17.34 -12.82 13.40
CA SER A 308 -17.26 -13.75 14.54
C SER A 308 -17.44 -15.24 14.14
N LYS A 309 -18.08 -15.49 12.98
CA LYS A 309 -18.38 -16.87 12.54
C LYS A 309 -17.16 -17.58 11.93
N ASN A 310 -16.20 -16.82 11.37
CA ASN A 310 -15.08 -17.41 10.64
C ASN A 310 -13.69 -16.92 11.09
N ILE A 311 -13.60 -16.01 12.05
CA ILE A 311 -12.31 -15.45 12.50
C ILE A 311 -11.34 -16.54 12.97
N GLU A 312 -11.81 -17.56 13.70
CA GLU A 312 -10.95 -18.65 14.18
C GLU A 312 -10.35 -19.48 13.02
N GLN A 313 -11.15 -19.74 12.00
CA GLN A 313 -10.70 -20.46 10.80
C GLN A 313 -9.72 -19.65 9.97
N GLU A 314 -9.97 -18.33 9.84
CA GLU A 314 -9.16 -17.43 9.02
C GLU A 314 -7.88 -16.95 9.71
N LEU A 315 -7.83 -17.04 11.04
CA LEU A 315 -6.75 -16.47 11.86
C LEU A 315 -5.34 -16.91 11.45
N PRO A 316 -5.06 -18.19 11.13
CA PRO A 316 -3.72 -18.60 10.69
C PRO A 316 -3.25 -17.84 9.43
N THR A 317 -4.13 -17.72 8.44
CA THR A 317 -3.83 -16.97 7.21
C THR A 317 -3.72 -15.47 7.46
N ILE A 318 -4.61 -14.91 8.28
CA ILE A 318 -4.60 -13.49 8.64
C ILE A 318 -3.30 -13.11 9.35
N LYS A 319 -2.81 -13.94 10.29
CA LYS A 319 -1.52 -13.71 10.95
C LYS A 319 -0.38 -13.54 9.94
N GLU A 320 -0.34 -14.40 8.94
CA GLU A 320 0.71 -14.39 7.93
C GLU A 320 0.52 -13.24 6.93
N THR A 321 -0.65 -13.16 6.29
CA THR A 321 -0.84 -12.35 5.08
C THR A 321 -1.33 -10.92 5.36
N VAL A 322 -2.01 -10.71 6.50
CA VAL A 322 -2.46 -9.39 6.95
C VAL A 322 -1.47 -8.80 7.93
N PHE A 323 -1.13 -9.49 9.01
CA PHE A 323 -0.33 -8.94 10.12
C PHE A 323 1.17 -9.21 10.02
N ALA A 324 1.65 -9.81 8.93
CA ALA A 324 3.07 -10.11 8.73
C ALA A 324 3.71 -10.87 9.92
N ASN A 325 2.93 -11.73 10.59
CA ASN A 325 3.26 -12.46 11.82
C ASN A 325 3.57 -11.57 13.04
N GLU A 326 3.06 -10.33 13.06
CA GLU A 326 3.17 -9.41 14.19
C GLU A 326 1.91 -9.51 15.09
N MET A 327 1.78 -10.62 15.83
CA MET A 327 0.74 -10.85 16.84
C MET A 327 1.33 -11.46 18.10
#